data_37b89187ba807607be601e829bd8ca4b
#
_entry.id   37b89187ba807607be601e829bd8ca4b
#
_cell.length_a   1.000
_cell.length_b   1.000
_cell.length_c   1.000
_cell.angle_alpha   90.00
_cell.angle_beta   90.00
_cell.angle_gamma   90.00
#
_symmetry.space_group_name_H-M   'P 1'
#
loop_
_entity.id
_entity.type
_entity.pdbx_description
1 polymer ?
#
loop_
_entity_poly.entity_id
_entity_poly.type
_entity_poly.pdbx_seq_one_letter_code
_entity_poly.pdbx_strand_id
1 'polypeptide(L)'
;MKRLSFLGLGIMGRGMAMNLAKAGYPLTVWNRTRSKAEELAAVGASVADTPRQAAESSDVIIMMLADPAAVEEAAFSLDGVVAGLREGVVLIDCSTVDPATSQRLAEAARKKGARFLDSPVAGSRKAAEEGELILMVGGDDGALAQVRPILERLSKKIIHAGATGMGTYLKLCFNLVVSHMTTALSETLILGAKAGLDPALILDTINSGVIGSKFYEWKGSCILNRDFTTNFSLKLMHKDLSLIMSAAYGLGVPLPVTASVKELFGIAKSCCNPEEDFCSVIRALETVTRFEVRKA
;
A
#
# COMPACT_ATOMS: atom_id res chain seq x y z
N MET A 1 20.93 -15.30 -13.08
CA MET A 1 19.93 -14.32 -12.61
C MET A 1 19.11 -14.99 -11.52
N LYS A 2 18.70 -14.28 -10.45
CA LYS A 2 17.87 -14.87 -9.37
C LYS A 2 16.48 -15.21 -9.89
N ARG A 3 15.92 -16.33 -9.44
CA ARG A 3 14.54 -16.71 -9.68
C ARG A 3 13.67 -15.99 -8.67
N LEU A 4 12.63 -15.34 -9.15
CA LEU A 4 11.73 -14.55 -8.31
C LEU A 4 10.35 -15.21 -8.22
N SER A 5 9.66 -15.02 -7.10
CA SER A 5 8.22 -15.18 -7.08
C SER A 5 7.54 -13.90 -6.61
N PHE A 6 6.37 -13.65 -7.17
CA PHE A 6 5.54 -12.50 -6.82
C PHE A 6 4.12 -12.94 -6.46
N LEU A 7 3.70 -12.68 -5.24
CA LEU A 7 2.41 -13.09 -4.69
C LEU A 7 1.51 -11.87 -4.46
N GLY A 8 0.34 -11.90 -5.08
CA GLY A 8 -0.63 -10.82 -5.00
C GLY A 8 -0.56 -9.86 -6.20
N LEU A 9 -1.49 -10.04 -7.13
CA LEU A 9 -1.57 -9.31 -8.40
C LEU A 9 -2.79 -8.36 -8.41
N GLY A 10 -2.93 -7.61 -7.32
CA GLY A 10 -3.88 -6.50 -7.21
C GLY A 10 -3.42 -5.28 -7.99
N ILE A 11 -4.04 -4.11 -7.70
CA ILE A 11 -3.78 -2.83 -8.37
C ILE A 11 -2.28 -2.51 -8.43
N MET A 12 -1.55 -2.68 -7.33
CA MET A 12 -0.12 -2.38 -7.24
C MET A 12 0.74 -3.55 -7.73
N GLY A 13 0.45 -4.77 -7.24
CA GLY A 13 1.29 -5.94 -7.46
C GLY A 13 1.40 -6.36 -8.93
N ARG A 14 0.33 -6.13 -9.73
CA ARG A 14 0.36 -6.42 -11.17
C ARG A 14 1.43 -5.57 -11.90
N GLY A 15 1.47 -4.27 -11.63
CA GLY A 15 2.47 -3.37 -12.22
C GLY A 15 3.89 -3.74 -11.77
N MET A 16 4.06 -4.01 -10.47
CA MET A 16 5.35 -4.43 -9.92
C MET A 16 5.85 -5.74 -10.55
N ALA A 17 5.01 -6.78 -10.61
CA ALA A 17 5.37 -8.07 -11.21
C ALA A 17 5.70 -7.93 -12.71
N MET A 18 4.96 -7.09 -13.45
CA MET A 18 5.22 -6.79 -14.85
C MET A 18 6.59 -6.15 -15.07
N ASN A 19 7.02 -5.23 -14.19
CA ASN A 19 8.36 -4.62 -14.27
C ASN A 19 9.48 -5.64 -14.07
N LEU A 20 9.29 -6.61 -13.18
CA LEU A 20 10.25 -7.69 -12.98
C LEU A 20 10.33 -8.62 -14.20
N ALA A 21 9.20 -8.97 -14.79
CA ALA A 21 9.14 -9.76 -16.02
C ALA A 21 9.84 -9.02 -17.18
N LYS A 22 9.54 -7.73 -17.39
CA LYS A 22 10.19 -6.88 -18.41
C LYS A 22 11.70 -6.74 -18.19
N ALA A 23 12.16 -6.78 -16.94
CA ALA A 23 13.58 -6.76 -16.60
C ALA A 23 14.27 -8.11 -16.84
N GLY A 24 13.56 -9.12 -17.35
CA GLY A 24 14.08 -10.42 -17.74
C GLY A 24 14.29 -11.41 -16.60
N TYR A 25 13.77 -11.13 -15.39
CA TYR A 25 13.88 -12.11 -14.30
C TYR A 25 13.01 -13.33 -14.56
N PRO A 26 13.51 -14.56 -14.33
CA PRO A 26 12.67 -15.75 -14.24
C PRO A 26 11.65 -15.55 -13.11
N LEU A 27 10.37 -15.40 -13.46
CA LEU A 27 9.30 -14.99 -12.54
C LEU A 27 8.25 -16.07 -12.42
N THR A 28 7.96 -16.48 -11.20
CA THR A 28 6.77 -17.27 -10.85
C THR A 28 5.76 -16.36 -10.16
N VAL A 29 4.50 -16.41 -10.55
CA VAL A 29 3.45 -15.58 -9.95
C VAL A 29 2.38 -16.44 -9.30
N TRP A 30 1.81 -15.91 -8.23
CA TRP A 30 0.64 -16.48 -7.59
C TRP A 30 -0.36 -15.40 -7.22
N ASN A 31 -1.62 -15.70 -7.36
CA ASN A 31 -2.70 -14.86 -6.87
C ASN A 31 -3.90 -15.72 -6.50
N ARG A 32 -4.61 -15.40 -5.41
CA ARG A 32 -5.83 -16.11 -4.97
C ARG A 32 -6.86 -16.24 -6.09
N THR A 33 -7.06 -15.20 -6.88
CA THR A 33 -7.85 -15.27 -8.13
C THR A 33 -6.91 -15.60 -9.27
N ARG A 34 -6.90 -16.87 -9.70
CA ARG A 34 -5.96 -17.43 -10.67
C ARG A 34 -5.90 -16.67 -12.01
N SER A 35 -7.04 -16.20 -12.51
CA SER A 35 -7.10 -15.46 -13.78
C SER A 35 -6.18 -14.23 -13.83
N LYS A 36 -5.96 -13.56 -12.68
CA LYS A 36 -5.01 -12.45 -12.60
C LYS A 36 -3.54 -12.89 -12.76
N ALA A 37 -3.20 -14.11 -12.38
CA ALA A 37 -1.86 -14.68 -12.58
C ALA A 37 -1.66 -15.10 -14.04
N GLU A 38 -2.70 -15.64 -14.68
CA GLU A 38 -2.67 -16.06 -16.08
C GLU A 38 -2.40 -14.90 -17.04
N GLU A 39 -2.78 -13.66 -16.70
CA GLU A 39 -2.42 -12.47 -17.48
C GLU A 39 -0.88 -12.28 -17.60
N LEU A 40 -0.12 -12.65 -16.56
CA LEU A 40 1.32 -12.53 -16.59
C LEU A 40 2.01 -13.72 -17.29
N ALA A 41 1.32 -14.84 -17.45
CA ALA A 41 1.80 -15.95 -18.25
C ALA A 41 2.04 -15.53 -19.71
N ALA A 42 1.23 -14.61 -20.24
CA ALA A 42 1.40 -14.08 -21.59
C ALA A 42 2.71 -13.31 -21.80
N VAL A 43 3.37 -12.88 -20.73
CA VAL A 43 4.69 -12.21 -20.75
C VAL A 43 5.81 -13.10 -20.22
N GLY A 44 5.58 -14.42 -20.15
CA GLY A 44 6.59 -15.42 -19.82
C GLY A 44 6.73 -15.77 -18.33
N ALA A 45 5.84 -15.31 -17.47
CA ALA A 45 5.83 -15.74 -16.07
C ALA A 45 5.23 -17.13 -15.92
N SER A 46 5.78 -17.96 -15.02
CA SER A 46 5.17 -19.22 -14.59
C SER A 46 4.06 -18.92 -13.57
N VAL A 47 2.98 -19.71 -13.60
CA VAL A 47 1.87 -19.58 -12.64
C VAL A 47 1.95 -20.72 -11.63
N ALA A 48 2.05 -20.39 -10.34
CA ALA A 48 1.99 -21.35 -9.27
C ALA A 48 0.56 -21.62 -8.81
N ASP A 49 0.27 -22.84 -8.36
CA ASP A 49 -1.05 -23.20 -7.84
C ASP A 49 -1.20 -22.78 -6.36
N THR A 50 -0.09 -22.76 -5.62
CA THR A 50 -0.07 -22.39 -4.19
C THR A 50 1.07 -21.41 -3.89
N PRO A 51 0.95 -20.63 -2.80
CA PRO A 51 2.06 -19.80 -2.29
C PRO A 51 3.33 -20.61 -2.00
N ARG A 52 3.17 -21.82 -1.47
CA ARG A 52 4.27 -22.77 -1.20
C ARG A 52 5.03 -23.12 -2.48
N GLN A 53 4.33 -23.53 -3.53
CA GLN A 53 4.93 -23.86 -4.82
C GLN A 53 5.73 -22.68 -5.41
N ALA A 54 5.18 -21.45 -5.30
CA ALA A 54 5.90 -20.25 -5.71
C ALA A 54 7.18 -20.04 -4.89
N ALA A 55 7.13 -20.27 -3.58
CA ALA A 55 8.27 -20.12 -2.67
C ALA A 55 9.38 -21.15 -2.94
N GLU A 56 9.03 -22.43 -3.11
CA GLU A 56 9.97 -23.52 -3.35
C GLU A 56 10.83 -23.33 -4.61
N SER A 57 10.28 -22.66 -5.62
CA SER A 57 10.96 -22.43 -6.91
C SER A 57 11.87 -21.21 -6.93
N SER A 58 11.92 -20.37 -5.88
CA SER A 58 12.46 -19.02 -5.94
C SER A 58 13.61 -18.76 -4.98
N ASP A 59 14.45 -17.80 -5.33
CA ASP A 59 15.56 -17.30 -4.50
C ASP A 59 15.17 -16.00 -3.77
N VAL A 60 14.18 -15.27 -4.32
CA VAL A 60 13.56 -14.08 -3.70
C VAL A 60 12.05 -14.15 -3.89
N ILE A 61 11.33 -13.94 -2.81
CA ILE A 61 9.87 -13.99 -2.75
C ILE A 61 9.35 -12.60 -2.39
N ILE A 62 8.44 -12.06 -3.19
CA ILE A 62 7.83 -10.74 -2.96
C ILE A 62 6.33 -10.93 -2.78
N MET A 63 5.80 -10.43 -1.66
CA MET A 63 4.37 -10.40 -1.38
C MET A 63 3.84 -8.96 -1.49
N MET A 64 2.67 -8.78 -2.12
CA MET A 64 1.95 -7.51 -2.18
C MET A 64 0.45 -7.79 -2.05
N LEU A 65 -0.01 -7.93 -0.81
CA LEU A 65 -1.35 -8.39 -0.45
C LEU A 65 -2.16 -7.25 0.19
N ALA A 66 -3.48 -7.44 0.28
CA ALA A 66 -4.39 -6.35 0.61
C ALA A 66 -4.36 -5.93 2.09
N ASP A 67 -4.20 -6.91 2.98
CA ASP A 67 -4.37 -6.74 4.42
C ASP A 67 -3.63 -7.81 5.22
N PRO A 68 -3.51 -7.66 6.56
CA PRO A 68 -2.85 -8.66 7.43
C PRO A 68 -3.45 -10.06 7.32
N ALA A 69 -4.77 -10.18 7.15
CA ALA A 69 -5.42 -11.50 7.06
C ALA A 69 -5.00 -12.23 5.78
N ALA A 70 -4.92 -11.51 4.65
CA ALA A 70 -4.43 -12.08 3.40
C ALA A 70 -2.94 -12.46 3.47
N VAL A 71 -2.12 -11.68 4.19
CA VAL A 71 -0.71 -12.01 4.44
C VAL A 71 -0.60 -13.25 5.32
N GLU A 72 -1.40 -13.33 6.39
CA GLU A 72 -1.42 -14.48 7.30
C GLU A 72 -1.79 -15.77 6.56
N GLU A 73 -2.86 -15.74 5.76
CA GLU A 73 -3.32 -16.87 4.95
C GLU A 73 -2.24 -17.31 3.95
N ALA A 74 -1.71 -16.36 3.16
CA ALA A 74 -0.73 -16.67 2.13
C ALA A 74 0.63 -17.13 2.71
N ALA A 75 0.99 -16.67 3.91
CA ALA A 75 2.27 -17.02 4.54
C ALA A 75 2.21 -18.29 5.36
N PHE A 76 1.17 -18.47 6.19
CA PHE A 76 1.17 -19.47 7.28
C PHE A 76 0.19 -20.62 7.07
N SER A 77 -0.63 -20.65 6.01
CA SER A 77 -1.43 -21.84 5.67
C SER A 77 -0.55 -23.06 5.36
N LEU A 78 -1.13 -24.25 5.30
CA LEU A 78 -0.40 -25.51 4.97
C LEU A 78 0.37 -25.39 3.65
N ASP A 79 -0.22 -24.73 2.66
CA ASP A 79 0.39 -24.44 1.36
C ASP A 79 0.89 -22.98 1.25
N GLY A 80 1.20 -22.38 2.40
CA GLY A 80 1.70 -21.01 2.51
C GLY A 80 3.19 -20.88 2.20
N VAL A 81 3.64 -19.65 2.02
CA VAL A 81 5.04 -19.30 1.71
C VAL A 81 6.03 -19.91 2.70
N VAL A 82 5.71 -19.86 4.01
CA VAL A 82 6.61 -20.34 5.08
C VAL A 82 6.91 -21.84 4.95
N ALA A 83 5.95 -22.63 4.45
CA ALA A 83 6.15 -24.06 4.20
C ALA A 83 7.18 -24.34 3.08
N GLY A 84 7.26 -23.42 2.09
CA GLY A 84 8.21 -23.52 0.96
C GLY A 84 9.53 -22.78 1.15
N LEU A 85 9.73 -22.09 2.30
CA LEU A 85 10.99 -21.38 2.57
C LEU A 85 12.15 -22.34 2.78
N ARG A 86 13.31 -21.94 2.30
CA ARG A 86 14.58 -22.66 2.45
C ARG A 86 15.72 -21.69 2.78
N GLU A 87 16.83 -22.24 3.23
CA GLU A 87 18.03 -21.48 3.54
C GLU A 87 18.48 -20.58 2.38
N GLY A 88 18.91 -19.35 2.69
CA GLY A 88 19.43 -18.37 1.74
C GLY A 88 18.38 -17.59 0.93
N VAL A 89 17.10 -17.96 1.02
CA VAL A 89 15.99 -17.21 0.38
C VAL A 89 15.80 -15.87 1.09
N VAL A 90 15.40 -14.84 0.33
CA VAL A 90 14.93 -13.56 0.89
C VAL A 90 13.43 -13.43 0.66
N LEU A 91 12.66 -13.34 1.74
CA LEU A 91 11.24 -13.02 1.74
C LEU A 91 11.05 -11.52 1.93
N ILE A 92 10.31 -10.87 1.05
CA ILE A 92 10.02 -9.44 1.08
C ILE A 92 8.51 -9.26 1.15
N ASP A 93 8.01 -8.60 2.19
CA ASP A 93 6.60 -8.23 2.27
C ASP A 93 6.43 -6.74 1.96
N CYS A 94 5.80 -6.45 0.82
CA CYS A 94 5.45 -5.10 0.39
C CYS A 94 4.04 -4.68 0.84
N SER A 95 3.32 -5.54 1.54
CA SER A 95 1.97 -5.28 2.03
C SER A 95 1.99 -4.24 3.16
N THR A 96 0.87 -3.53 3.34
CA THR A 96 0.68 -2.67 4.53
C THR A 96 -0.02 -3.47 5.61
N VAL A 97 0.76 -3.87 6.60
CA VAL A 97 0.35 -4.68 7.75
C VAL A 97 0.70 -3.97 9.07
N ASP A 98 0.44 -4.62 10.19
CA ASP A 98 0.94 -4.19 11.50
C ASP A 98 2.39 -4.69 11.74
N PRO A 99 3.17 -4.00 12.59
CA PRO A 99 4.56 -4.39 12.87
C PRO A 99 4.69 -5.79 13.48
N ALA A 100 3.70 -6.29 14.21
CA ALA A 100 3.73 -7.62 14.78
C ALA A 100 3.63 -8.70 13.70
N THR A 101 2.85 -8.47 12.65
CA THR A 101 2.81 -9.36 11.47
C THR A 101 4.19 -9.42 10.79
N SER A 102 4.87 -8.28 10.59
CA SER A 102 6.24 -8.26 10.04
C SER A 102 7.23 -9.03 10.93
N GLN A 103 7.13 -8.89 12.24
CA GLN A 103 7.98 -9.64 13.18
C GLN A 103 7.73 -11.14 13.14
N ARG A 104 6.46 -11.57 13.03
CA ARG A 104 6.13 -13.01 12.89
C ARG A 104 6.67 -13.61 11.59
N LEU A 105 6.56 -12.88 10.48
CA LEU A 105 7.14 -13.31 9.19
C LEU A 105 8.65 -13.43 9.28
N ALA A 106 9.32 -12.46 9.89
CA ALA A 106 10.77 -12.49 10.09
C ALA A 106 11.21 -13.69 10.93
N GLU A 107 10.51 -13.96 12.03
CA GLU A 107 10.81 -15.11 12.89
C GLU A 107 10.57 -16.44 12.18
N ALA A 108 9.50 -16.55 11.40
CA ALA A 108 9.23 -17.74 10.60
C ALA A 108 10.30 -17.95 9.51
N ALA A 109 10.71 -16.89 8.82
CA ALA A 109 11.79 -16.94 7.84
C ALA A 109 13.12 -17.35 8.49
N ARG A 110 13.48 -16.77 9.62
CA ARG A 110 14.68 -17.08 10.38
C ARG A 110 14.74 -18.57 10.77
N LYS A 111 13.64 -19.17 11.21
CA LYS A 111 13.54 -20.60 11.55
C LYS A 111 13.81 -21.52 10.36
N LYS A 112 13.64 -21.03 9.15
CA LYS A 112 13.90 -21.74 7.89
C LYS A 112 15.28 -21.40 7.27
N GLY A 113 16.11 -20.61 7.96
CA GLY A 113 17.39 -20.12 7.42
C GLY A 113 17.23 -19.08 6.30
N ALA A 114 16.01 -18.54 6.12
CA ALA A 114 15.70 -17.48 5.18
C ALA A 114 15.82 -16.10 5.85
N ARG A 115 15.97 -15.05 5.04
CA ARG A 115 15.98 -13.64 5.48
C ARG A 115 14.65 -12.96 5.17
N PHE A 116 14.31 -11.95 5.92
CA PHE A 116 13.06 -11.21 5.76
C PHE A 116 13.33 -9.70 5.68
N LEU A 117 12.56 -9.04 4.81
CA LEU A 117 12.46 -7.58 4.73
C LEU A 117 10.99 -7.18 4.69
N ASP A 118 10.57 -6.27 5.56
CA ASP A 118 9.34 -5.52 5.39
C ASP A 118 9.62 -4.32 4.48
N SER A 119 8.88 -4.20 3.40
CA SER A 119 9.15 -3.21 2.36
C SER A 119 7.88 -2.60 1.78
N PRO A 120 6.98 -2.07 2.63
CA PRO A 120 5.79 -1.42 2.12
C PRO A 120 6.13 -0.25 1.20
N VAL A 121 5.17 0.09 0.34
CA VAL A 121 5.38 1.02 -0.76
C VAL A 121 4.54 2.29 -0.63
N ALA A 122 5.06 3.41 -1.14
CA ALA A 122 4.28 4.61 -1.41
C ALA A 122 4.33 4.94 -2.91
N GLY A 123 3.18 5.33 -3.45
CA GLY A 123 2.98 5.64 -4.86
C GLY A 123 1.56 5.28 -5.31
N SER A 124 1.21 5.72 -6.51
CA SER A 124 -0.04 5.38 -7.17
C SER A 124 0.08 4.09 -7.99
N ARG A 125 -1.06 3.64 -8.55
CA ARG A 125 -1.09 2.59 -9.57
C ARG A 125 -0.10 2.89 -10.71
N LYS A 126 -0.11 4.12 -11.25
CA LYS A 126 0.81 4.55 -12.31
C LYS A 126 2.28 4.41 -11.88
N ALA A 127 2.62 4.84 -10.68
CA ALA A 127 3.98 4.69 -10.16
C ALA A 127 4.41 3.21 -10.02
N ALA A 128 3.49 2.30 -9.71
CA ALA A 128 3.77 0.87 -9.69
C ALA A 128 4.01 0.30 -11.10
N GLU A 129 3.26 0.78 -12.10
CA GLU A 129 3.41 0.38 -13.51
C GLU A 129 4.72 0.91 -14.12
N GLU A 130 5.18 2.10 -13.69
CA GLU A 130 6.38 2.79 -14.19
C GLU A 130 7.67 2.44 -13.41
N GLY A 131 7.58 1.68 -12.31
CA GLY A 131 8.74 1.38 -11.47
C GLY A 131 9.22 2.58 -10.63
N GLU A 132 8.31 3.51 -10.33
CA GLU A 132 8.61 4.77 -9.62
C GLU A 132 8.11 4.80 -8.17
N LEU A 133 7.95 3.65 -7.54
CA LEU A 133 7.55 3.57 -6.15
C LEU A 133 8.64 4.12 -5.21
N ILE A 134 8.23 4.45 -4.00
CA ILE A 134 9.13 4.64 -2.86
C ILE A 134 8.99 3.40 -1.99
N LEU A 135 10.08 2.68 -1.77
CA LEU A 135 10.14 1.52 -0.89
C LEU A 135 10.66 1.94 0.48
N MET A 136 9.97 1.53 1.53
CA MET A 136 10.32 1.79 2.93
C MET A 136 10.75 0.47 3.55
N VAL A 137 12.05 0.21 3.61
CA VAL A 137 12.59 -1.11 3.92
C VAL A 137 13.02 -1.19 5.37
N GLY A 138 12.50 -2.17 6.10
CA GLY A 138 13.01 -2.61 7.40
C GLY A 138 13.64 -3.99 7.29
N GLY A 139 14.71 -4.22 8.05
CA GLY A 139 15.42 -5.49 8.11
C GLY A 139 16.94 -5.38 7.94
N ASP A 140 17.58 -6.50 7.72
CA ASP A 140 19.04 -6.63 7.65
C ASP A 140 19.65 -5.95 6.41
N ASP A 141 20.70 -5.17 6.59
CA ASP A 141 21.41 -4.47 5.51
C ASP A 141 21.96 -5.42 4.44
N GLY A 142 22.48 -6.58 4.86
CA GLY A 142 23.02 -7.58 3.95
C GLY A 142 21.92 -8.22 3.10
N ALA A 143 20.73 -8.43 3.68
CA ALA A 143 19.56 -8.88 2.92
C ALA A 143 19.13 -7.82 1.91
N LEU A 144 19.05 -6.55 2.32
CA LEU A 144 18.72 -5.45 1.45
C LEU A 144 19.73 -5.30 0.31
N ALA A 145 21.04 -5.33 0.60
CA ALA A 145 22.08 -5.25 -0.41
C ALA A 145 21.95 -6.36 -1.47
N GLN A 146 21.60 -7.59 -1.03
CA GLN A 146 21.42 -8.74 -1.90
C GLN A 146 20.28 -8.59 -2.90
N VAL A 147 19.19 -7.88 -2.53
CA VAL A 147 17.98 -7.72 -3.35
C VAL A 147 17.83 -6.34 -3.95
N ARG A 148 18.71 -5.39 -3.60
CA ARG A 148 18.67 -4.00 -4.09
C ARG A 148 18.50 -3.89 -5.62
N PRO A 149 19.23 -4.64 -6.48
CA PRO A 149 19.06 -4.55 -7.92
C PRO A 149 17.66 -4.95 -8.42
N ILE A 150 16.96 -5.80 -7.64
CA ILE A 150 15.57 -6.20 -7.92
C ILE A 150 14.61 -5.08 -7.50
N LEU A 151 14.80 -4.52 -6.31
CA LEU A 151 13.96 -3.45 -5.77
C LEU A 151 14.09 -2.15 -6.59
N GLU A 152 15.24 -1.88 -7.19
CA GLU A 152 15.48 -0.75 -8.10
C GLU A 152 14.67 -0.85 -9.40
N ARG A 153 14.18 -2.04 -9.78
CA ARG A 153 13.24 -2.19 -10.91
C ARG A 153 11.81 -1.79 -10.56
N LEU A 154 11.52 -1.65 -9.27
CA LEU A 154 10.19 -1.34 -8.76
C LEU A 154 10.06 0.11 -8.27
N SER A 155 11.19 0.81 -8.11
CA SER A 155 11.20 2.04 -7.34
C SER A 155 12.20 3.07 -7.84
N LYS A 156 11.84 4.34 -7.69
CA LYS A 156 12.75 5.47 -7.84
C LYS A 156 13.54 5.79 -6.56
N LYS A 157 13.10 5.26 -5.41
CA LYS A 157 13.76 5.51 -4.12
C LYS A 157 13.55 4.32 -3.17
N ILE A 158 14.64 3.88 -2.57
CA ILE A 158 14.65 2.88 -1.50
C ILE A 158 15.15 3.57 -0.24
N ILE A 159 14.34 3.54 0.82
CA ILE A 159 14.64 4.12 2.14
C ILE A 159 14.81 2.95 3.10
N HIS A 160 16.03 2.74 3.60
CA HIS A 160 16.26 1.79 4.70
C HIS A 160 15.89 2.47 6.01
N ALA A 161 14.87 1.96 6.67
CA ALA A 161 14.29 2.55 7.88
C ALA A 161 14.90 1.98 9.18
N GLY A 162 15.73 0.94 9.06
CA GLY A 162 16.36 0.27 10.20
C GLY A 162 15.94 -1.20 10.34
N ALA A 163 15.80 -1.67 11.58
CA ALA A 163 15.49 -3.06 11.88
C ALA A 163 14.12 -3.51 11.31
N THR A 164 13.87 -4.81 11.32
CA THR A 164 12.58 -5.41 10.93
C THR A 164 11.39 -4.72 11.61
N GLY A 165 10.38 -4.38 10.84
CA GLY A 165 9.19 -3.65 11.25
C GLY A 165 9.30 -2.13 11.12
N MET A 166 10.52 -1.56 10.93
CA MET A 166 10.69 -0.12 10.81
C MET A 166 10.19 0.42 9.46
N GLY A 167 10.28 -0.35 8.39
CA GLY A 167 9.63 -0.02 7.12
C GLY A 167 8.12 0.08 7.26
N THR A 168 7.53 -0.89 7.97
CA THR A 168 6.09 -0.91 8.30
C THR A 168 5.70 0.31 9.14
N TYR A 169 6.42 0.64 10.21
CA TYR A 169 6.16 1.87 10.98
C TYR A 169 6.26 3.13 10.13
N LEU A 170 7.29 3.23 9.28
CA LEU A 170 7.45 4.39 8.39
C LEU A 170 6.27 4.54 7.43
N LYS A 171 5.75 3.42 6.91
CA LYS A 171 4.54 3.40 6.09
C LYS A 171 3.30 3.85 6.86
N LEU A 172 3.12 3.39 8.09
CA LEU A 172 2.01 3.83 8.95
C LEU A 172 2.08 5.34 9.22
N CYS A 173 3.26 5.88 9.53
CA CYS A 173 3.47 7.33 9.68
C CYS A 173 3.14 8.09 8.38
N PHE A 174 3.56 7.57 7.23
CA PHE A 174 3.23 8.18 5.93
C PHE A 174 1.71 8.22 5.69
N ASN A 175 1.01 7.10 5.90
CA ASN A 175 -0.43 7.02 5.66
C ASN A 175 -1.25 7.81 6.71
N LEU A 176 -0.74 8.00 7.92
CA LEU A 176 -1.30 8.92 8.91
C LEU A 176 -1.37 10.35 8.32
N VAL A 177 -0.26 10.87 7.80
CA VAL A 177 -0.22 12.21 7.18
C VAL A 177 -1.16 12.27 5.98
N VAL A 178 -1.14 11.26 5.09
CA VAL A 178 -2.01 11.20 3.90
C VAL A 178 -3.50 11.28 4.27
N SER A 179 -3.93 10.55 5.29
CA SER A 179 -5.33 10.54 5.73
C SER A 179 -5.75 11.89 6.31
N HIS A 180 -4.88 12.54 7.10
CA HIS A 180 -5.12 13.86 7.66
C HIS A 180 -5.21 14.93 6.56
N MET A 181 -4.31 14.92 5.59
CA MET A 181 -4.33 15.85 4.45
C MET A 181 -5.65 15.71 3.66
N THR A 182 -6.11 14.47 3.43
CA THR A 182 -7.37 14.23 2.72
C THR A 182 -8.56 14.75 3.49
N THR A 183 -8.60 14.51 4.80
CA THR A 183 -9.68 15.00 5.68
C THR A 183 -9.69 16.51 5.74
N ALA A 184 -8.54 17.14 5.97
CA ALA A 184 -8.41 18.59 6.02
C ALA A 184 -8.88 19.24 4.71
N LEU A 185 -8.49 18.69 3.55
CA LEU A 185 -8.95 19.16 2.25
C LEU A 185 -10.46 19.03 2.11
N SER A 186 -11.04 17.89 2.50
CA SER A 186 -12.47 17.62 2.40
C SER A 186 -13.30 18.59 3.24
N GLU A 187 -12.89 18.81 4.50
CA GLU A 187 -13.56 19.77 5.40
C GLU A 187 -13.44 21.20 4.89
N THR A 188 -12.26 21.60 4.40
CA THR A 188 -12.01 22.94 3.84
C THR A 188 -12.88 23.22 2.63
N LEU A 189 -12.96 22.27 1.68
CA LEU A 189 -13.77 22.42 0.48
C LEU A 189 -15.27 22.53 0.82
N ILE A 190 -15.78 21.69 1.73
CA ILE A 190 -17.18 21.77 2.18
C ILE A 190 -17.47 23.11 2.86
N LEU A 191 -16.62 23.52 3.80
CA LEU A 191 -16.81 24.78 4.54
C LEU A 191 -16.85 25.98 3.59
N GLY A 192 -15.85 26.13 2.73
CA GLY A 192 -15.74 27.26 1.84
C GLY A 192 -16.84 27.28 0.77
N ALA A 193 -17.17 26.13 0.17
CA ALA A 193 -18.22 26.04 -0.83
C ALA A 193 -19.62 26.36 -0.24
N LYS A 194 -19.89 25.90 0.98
CA LYS A 194 -21.14 26.29 1.69
C LYS A 194 -21.19 27.78 2.05
N ALA A 195 -20.06 28.44 2.24
CA ALA A 195 -19.97 29.88 2.42
C ALA A 195 -20.10 30.67 1.10
N GLY A 196 -20.20 29.99 -0.05
CA GLY A 196 -20.34 30.59 -1.37
C GLY A 196 -19.02 30.83 -2.13
N LEU A 197 -17.90 30.32 -1.64
CA LEU A 197 -16.64 30.37 -2.37
C LEU A 197 -16.61 29.31 -3.48
N ASP A 198 -16.00 29.66 -4.62
CA ASP A 198 -15.68 28.66 -5.64
C ASP A 198 -14.65 27.65 -5.09
N PRO A 199 -14.95 26.34 -5.09
CA PRO A 199 -14.02 25.32 -4.64
C PRO A 199 -12.68 25.30 -5.42
N ALA A 200 -12.69 25.74 -6.69
CA ALA A 200 -11.46 25.86 -7.47
C ALA A 200 -10.57 26.99 -6.94
N LEU A 201 -11.16 28.12 -6.54
CA LEU A 201 -10.42 29.21 -5.90
C LEU A 201 -9.82 28.80 -4.55
N ILE A 202 -10.55 28.00 -3.77
CA ILE A 202 -10.05 27.47 -2.49
C ILE A 202 -8.80 26.60 -2.74
N LEU A 203 -8.88 25.67 -3.69
CA LEU A 203 -7.77 24.77 -4.04
C LEU A 203 -6.56 25.53 -4.58
N ASP A 204 -6.78 26.52 -5.45
CA ASP A 204 -5.74 27.39 -6.00
C ASP A 204 -5.03 28.17 -4.89
N THR A 205 -5.80 28.73 -3.96
CA THR A 205 -5.26 29.46 -2.80
C THR A 205 -4.38 28.56 -1.92
N ILE A 206 -4.82 27.32 -1.64
CA ILE A 206 -4.03 26.34 -0.88
C ILE A 206 -2.72 26.06 -1.59
N ASN A 207 -2.77 25.79 -2.90
CA ASN A 207 -1.59 25.40 -3.69
C ASN A 207 -0.62 26.55 -3.95
N SER A 208 -1.12 27.80 -3.94
CA SER A 208 -0.28 29.01 -4.03
C SER A 208 0.45 29.33 -2.74
N GLY A 209 -0.02 28.81 -1.61
CA GLY A 209 0.56 29.04 -0.30
C GLY A 209 1.66 28.02 0.07
N VAL A 210 2.32 28.27 1.21
CA VAL A 210 3.37 27.41 1.77
C VAL A 210 2.91 25.96 2.07
N ILE A 211 1.61 25.76 2.23
CA ILE A 211 1.00 24.43 2.50
C ILE A 211 0.64 23.68 1.22
N GLY A 212 0.82 24.30 0.04
CA GLY A 212 0.60 23.67 -1.25
C GLY A 212 1.44 22.39 -1.44
N SER A 213 0.89 21.42 -2.13
CA SER A 213 1.59 20.16 -2.35
C SER A 213 1.05 19.44 -3.58
N LYS A 214 1.90 18.61 -4.23
CA LYS A 214 1.47 17.71 -5.30
C LYS A 214 0.29 16.81 -4.90
N PHE A 215 0.16 16.53 -3.61
CA PHE A 215 -0.96 15.74 -3.09
C PHE A 215 -2.28 16.54 -3.18
N TYR A 216 -2.28 17.79 -2.73
CA TYR A 216 -3.47 18.64 -2.82
C TYR A 216 -3.83 18.99 -4.26
N GLU A 217 -2.86 19.26 -5.13
CA GLU A 217 -3.09 19.43 -6.56
C GLU A 217 -3.83 18.24 -7.15
N TRP A 218 -3.30 17.04 -6.92
CA TRP A 218 -3.86 15.80 -7.45
C TRP A 218 -5.22 15.45 -6.85
N LYS A 219 -5.32 15.30 -5.52
CA LYS A 219 -6.56 14.86 -4.88
C LYS A 219 -7.65 15.94 -4.88
N GLY A 220 -7.27 17.20 -4.83
CA GLY A 220 -8.19 18.31 -5.02
C GLY A 220 -8.82 18.30 -6.42
N SER A 221 -8.01 18.10 -7.45
CA SER A 221 -8.51 17.93 -8.82
C SER A 221 -9.46 16.73 -8.95
N CYS A 222 -9.14 15.58 -8.35
CA CYS A 222 -10.02 14.42 -8.33
C CYS A 222 -11.39 14.75 -7.70
N ILE A 223 -11.39 15.42 -6.56
CA ILE A 223 -12.61 15.80 -5.85
C ILE A 223 -13.45 16.76 -6.70
N LEU A 224 -12.85 17.83 -7.23
CA LEU A 224 -13.55 18.84 -8.02
C LEU A 224 -14.13 18.30 -9.33
N ASN A 225 -13.45 17.34 -9.96
CA ASN A 225 -13.91 16.68 -11.19
C ASN A 225 -14.78 15.44 -10.90
N ARG A 226 -15.04 15.11 -9.65
CA ARG A 226 -15.80 13.91 -9.23
C ARG A 226 -15.18 12.59 -9.74
N ASP A 227 -13.87 12.59 -9.96
CA ASP A 227 -13.11 11.39 -10.36
C ASP A 227 -12.60 10.64 -9.13
N PHE A 228 -13.35 9.64 -8.72
CA PHE A 228 -13.00 8.75 -7.61
C PHE A 228 -12.49 7.39 -8.11
N THR A 229 -11.93 7.36 -9.31
CA THR A 229 -11.25 6.17 -9.85
C THR A 229 -10.15 5.69 -8.90
N THR A 230 -10.20 4.42 -8.55
CA THR A 230 -9.41 3.85 -7.46
C THR A 230 -7.92 3.79 -7.78
N ASN A 231 -7.13 4.54 -7.06
CA ASN A 231 -5.69 4.35 -6.93
C ASN A 231 -5.36 3.65 -5.59
N PHE A 232 -6.05 4.04 -4.54
CA PHE A 232 -6.02 3.44 -3.21
C PHE A 232 -7.40 3.57 -2.59
N SER A 233 -8.04 2.44 -2.26
CA SER A 233 -9.47 2.47 -1.92
C SER A 233 -9.75 3.01 -0.51
N LEU A 234 -10.95 3.55 -0.34
CA LEU A 234 -11.48 4.03 0.94
C LEU A 234 -11.41 2.95 2.03
N LYS A 235 -11.77 1.70 1.70
CA LYS A 235 -11.68 0.59 2.66
C LYS A 235 -10.25 0.30 3.11
N LEU A 236 -9.27 0.41 2.21
CA LEU A 236 -7.86 0.16 2.54
C LEU A 236 -7.29 1.30 3.38
N MET A 237 -7.67 2.56 3.14
CA MET A 237 -7.27 3.67 4.01
C MET A 237 -7.89 3.52 5.41
N HIS A 238 -9.16 3.13 5.51
CA HIS A 238 -9.79 2.85 6.82
C HIS A 238 -9.10 1.68 7.55
N LYS A 239 -8.69 0.63 6.82
CA LYS A 239 -7.86 -0.45 7.37
C LYS A 239 -6.53 0.10 7.90
N ASP A 240 -5.82 0.91 7.12
CA ASP A 240 -4.53 1.47 7.51
C ASP A 240 -4.66 2.37 8.74
N LEU A 241 -5.72 3.17 8.85
CA LEU A 241 -6.03 3.95 10.06
C LEU A 241 -6.24 3.04 11.28
N SER A 242 -6.83 1.86 11.10
CA SER A 242 -6.98 0.89 12.19
C SER A 242 -5.64 0.29 12.62
N LEU A 243 -4.74 0.00 11.66
CA LEU A 243 -3.37 -0.44 11.95
C LEU A 243 -2.57 0.65 12.68
N ILE A 244 -2.69 1.91 12.26
CA ILE A 244 -2.06 3.07 12.90
C ILE A 244 -2.51 3.19 14.36
N MET A 245 -3.82 3.15 14.61
CA MET A 245 -4.37 3.25 15.98
C MET A 245 -3.91 2.08 16.86
N SER A 246 -3.88 0.86 16.31
CA SER A 246 -3.39 -0.32 17.04
C SER A 246 -1.90 -0.19 17.38
N ALA A 247 -1.07 0.23 16.43
CA ALA A 247 0.36 0.44 16.64
C ALA A 247 0.62 1.54 17.69
N ALA A 248 -0.11 2.66 17.60
CA ALA A 248 -0.02 3.76 18.56
C ALA A 248 -0.42 3.31 19.97
N TYR A 249 -1.50 2.54 20.09
CA TYR A 249 -1.94 1.98 21.37
C TYR A 249 -0.87 1.08 22.00
N GLY A 250 -0.26 0.20 21.19
CA GLY A 250 0.83 -0.68 21.67
C GLY A 250 2.08 0.07 22.13
N LEU A 251 2.30 1.28 21.62
CA LEU A 251 3.42 2.16 22.02
C LEU A 251 3.05 3.17 23.12
N GLY A 252 1.78 3.21 23.56
CA GLY A 252 1.29 4.21 24.51
C GLY A 252 1.25 5.65 23.94
N VAL A 253 1.16 5.82 22.62
CA VAL A 253 1.13 7.12 21.95
C VAL A 253 -0.32 7.55 21.70
N PRO A 254 -0.82 8.66 22.29
CA PRO A 254 -2.16 9.15 22.02
C PRO A 254 -2.23 9.84 20.65
N LEU A 255 -3.22 9.46 19.83
CA LEU A 255 -3.49 10.03 18.50
C LEU A 255 -4.94 10.55 18.39
N PRO A 256 -5.34 11.60 19.13
CA PRO A 256 -6.74 12.05 19.21
C PRO A 256 -7.27 12.53 17.84
N VAL A 257 -6.46 13.21 17.04
CA VAL A 257 -6.87 13.69 15.70
C VAL A 257 -7.06 12.50 14.75
N THR A 258 -6.14 11.54 14.77
CA THR A 258 -6.24 10.32 13.95
C THR A 258 -7.46 9.49 14.32
N ALA A 259 -7.85 9.45 15.59
CA ALA A 259 -9.08 8.79 16.02
C ALA A 259 -10.31 9.41 15.34
N SER A 260 -10.42 10.74 15.33
CA SER A 260 -11.51 11.45 14.64
C SER A 260 -11.49 11.21 13.11
N VAL A 261 -10.31 11.24 12.51
CA VAL A 261 -10.12 10.92 11.07
C VAL A 261 -10.58 9.49 10.77
N LYS A 262 -10.20 8.53 11.60
CA LYS A 262 -10.62 7.12 11.44
C LYS A 262 -12.14 6.97 11.48
N GLU A 263 -12.82 7.66 12.41
CA GLU A 263 -14.29 7.62 12.49
C GLU A 263 -14.94 8.21 11.24
N LEU A 264 -14.42 9.32 10.70
CA LEU A 264 -14.91 9.87 9.44
C LEU A 264 -14.77 8.88 8.28
N PHE A 265 -13.61 8.21 8.17
CA PHE A 265 -13.42 7.14 7.18
C PHE A 265 -14.34 5.93 7.42
N GLY A 266 -14.67 5.63 8.68
CA GLY A 266 -15.64 4.61 9.05
C GLY A 266 -17.06 4.95 8.57
N ILE A 267 -17.48 6.19 8.78
CA ILE A 267 -18.75 6.72 8.27
C ILE A 267 -18.77 6.64 6.73
N ALA A 268 -17.73 7.16 6.08
CA ALA A 268 -17.63 7.14 4.62
C ALA A 268 -17.70 5.72 4.04
N LYS A 269 -17.02 4.76 4.66
CA LYS A 269 -17.08 3.35 4.28
C LYS A 269 -18.49 2.75 4.36
N SER A 270 -19.32 3.26 5.28
CA SER A 270 -20.68 2.77 5.49
C SER A 270 -21.72 3.41 4.56
N CYS A 271 -21.52 4.69 4.16
CA CYS A 271 -22.49 5.43 3.35
C CYS A 271 -22.07 5.65 1.89
N CYS A 272 -20.82 5.31 1.52
CA CYS A 272 -20.28 5.46 0.17
C CYS A 272 -19.79 4.13 -0.39
N ASN A 273 -19.34 4.13 -1.65
CA ASN A 273 -18.71 2.94 -2.23
C ASN A 273 -17.29 2.75 -1.67
N PRO A 274 -17.04 1.69 -0.85
CA PRO A 274 -15.74 1.48 -0.20
C PRO A 274 -14.61 1.12 -1.17
N GLU A 275 -14.93 0.76 -2.41
CA GLU A 275 -13.95 0.45 -3.47
C GLU A 275 -13.46 1.70 -4.21
N GLU A 276 -14.15 2.84 -4.09
CA GLU A 276 -13.68 4.10 -4.67
C GLU A 276 -12.39 4.59 -4.01
N ASP A 277 -11.71 5.52 -4.66
CA ASP A 277 -10.51 6.17 -4.13
C ASP A 277 -10.80 6.81 -2.76
N PHE A 278 -9.83 6.78 -1.87
CA PHE A 278 -10.00 7.26 -0.48
C PHE A 278 -10.35 8.75 -0.38
N CYS A 279 -10.09 9.56 -1.41
CA CYS A 279 -10.53 10.95 -1.44
C CYS A 279 -12.06 11.08 -1.56
N SER A 280 -12.79 10.01 -1.87
CA SER A 280 -14.24 9.95 -1.78
C SER A 280 -14.78 10.09 -0.34
N VAL A 281 -13.92 10.14 0.67
CA VAL A 281 -14.29 10.44 2.07
C VAL A 281 -15.08 11.77 2.18
N ILE A 282 -14.85 12.72 1.29
CA ILE A 282 -15.64 13.97 1.22
C ILE A 282 -17.14 13.71 1.11
N ARG A 283 -17.56 12.63 0.44
CA ARG A 283 -18.97 12.28 0.26
C ARG A 283 -19.71 12.02 1.57
N ALA A 284 -19.00 11.57 2.61
CA ALA A 284 -19.60 11.45 3.95
C ALA A 284 -20.04 12.83 4.48
N LEU A 285 -19.18 13.83 4.32
CA LEU A 285 -19.48 15.21 4.71
C LEU A 285 -20.57 15.82 3.82
N GLU A 286 -20.53 15.56 2.52
CA GLU A 286 -21.55 15.98 1.57
C GLU A 286 -22.94 15.41 1.96
N THR A 287 -22.98 14.13 2.34
CA THR A 287 -24.22 13.47 2.78
C THR A 287 -24.80 14.14 4.02
N VAL A 288 -23.99 14.35 5.06
CA VAL A 288 -24.43 14.98 6.31
C VAL A 288 -24.85 16.44 6.10
N THR A 289 -24.11 17.18 5.27
CA THR A 289 -24.38 18.59 5.01
C THR A 289 -25.43 18.83 3.93
N ARG A 290 -25.87 17.77 3.21
CA ARG A 290 -26.75 17.83 2.04
C ARG A 290 -26.26 18.84 1.00
N PHE A 291 -24.94 18.86 0.79
CA PHE A 291 -24.29 19.79 -0.11
C PHE A 291 -23.13 19.10 -0.82
N GLU A 292 -23.14 19.15 -2.14
CA GLU A 292 -22.11 18.52 -2.96
C GLU A 292 -21.10 19.55 -3.46
N VAL A 293 -19.82 19.27 -3.30
CA VAL A 293 -18.72 20.09 -3.80
C VAL A 293 -18.51 19.79 -5.28
N ARG A 294 -18.70 20.79 -6.12
CA ARG A 294 -18.45 20.73 -7.57
C ARG A 294 -17.72 21.98 -8.02
N LYS A 295 -16.95 21.85 -9.08
CA LYS A 295 -16.42 22.98 -9.83
C LYS A 295 -17.60 23.79 -10.40
N ALA A 296 -17.54 25.11 -10.26
CA ALA A 296 -18.53 26.02 -10.82
C ALA A 296 -18.56 25.99 -12.36
#